data_41f73274707b0a3fc5fb55f4d01700c7
#
_entry.id   41f73274707b0a3fc5fb55f4d01700c7
#
_cell.length_a   1.000
_cell.length_b   1.000
_cell.length_c   1.000
_cell.angle_alpha   90.00
_cell.angle_beta   90.00
_cell.angle_gamma   90.00
#
_symmetry.space_group_name_H-M   'P 1'
#
loop_
_entity.id
_entity.type
_entity.pdbx_description
1 polymer ?
#
loop_
_entity_poly.entity_id
_entity_poly.type
_entity_poly.pdbx_seq_one_letter_code
_entity_poly.pdbx_strand_id
1 'polypeptide(L)'
;IRNGMYEAFFEDFHKAAIPFLDKEVYGRSIYENSSFIASSKNPNKAYHGKGFVARLSGSTIEFISMWKQMMFGSHILSMKNGELHFTPQPAVPAYLIPENGKVSAMLFGKTKVTYQFADVTDYIPGHYEIASMKFIYQNGSVANVGSGVAGEKIAVDVREGLVTSIEI
;
A
#
# COMPACT_ATOMS: atom_id res chain seq x y z
N ILE A 1 10.62 -1.33 3.29
CA ILE A 1 9.38 -2.00 3.68
C ILE A 1 9.58 -3.51 3.89
N ARG A 2 10.20 -4.24 2.95
CA ARG A 2 10.42 -5.71 3.06
C ARG A 2 11.24 -6.14 4.28
N ASN A 3 12.14 -5.29 4.74
CA ASN A 3 13.02 -5.55 5.87
C ASN A 3 12.45 -5.07 7.21
N GLY A 4 11.18 -4.67 7.26
CA GLY A 4 10.54 -4.16 8.47
C GLY A 4 10.94 -2.74 8.87
N MET A 5 11.70 -2.03 8.04
CA MET A 5 12.13 -0.65 8.30
C MET A 5 11.03 0.34 7.86
N TYR A 6 9.87 0.26 8.48
CA TYR A 6 8.67 0.98 8.03
C TYR A 6 8.80 2.50 8.20
N GLU A 7 9.27 2.97 9.35
CA GLU A 7 9.42 4.41 9.63
C GLU A 7 10.38 5.08 8.65
N ALA A 8 11.56 4.49 8.45
CA ALA A 8 12.53 4.97 7.47
C ALA A 8 11.95 4.95 6.04
N PHE A 9 11.20 3.89 5.70
CA PHE A 9 10.51 3.80 4.41
C PHE A 9 9.45 4.90 4.25
N PHE A 10 8.65 5.19 5.27
CA PHE A 10 7.62 6.23 5.21
C PHE A 10 8.23 7.63 5.02
N GLU A 11 9.33 7.90 5.71
CA GLU A 11 10.08 9.15 5.55
C GLU A 11 10.65 9.30 4.14
N ASP A 12 11.33 8.27 3.64
CA ASP A 12 11.92 8.29 2.30
C ASP A 12 10.84 8.36 1.20
N PHE A 13 9.73 7.64 1.38
CA PHE A 13 8.61 7.65 0.45
C PHE A 13 7.99 9.05 0.35
N HIS A 14 7.76 9.74 1.48
CA HIS A 14 7.25 11.10 1.50
C HIS A 14 8.19 12.09 0.80
N LYS A 15 9.50 11.90 0.95
CA LYS A 15 10.52 12.75 0.33
C LYS A 15 10.73 12.49 -1.17
N ALA A 16 10.38 11.31 -1.65
CA ALA A 16 10.69 10.87 -3.01
C ALA A 16 9.46 10.72 -3.92
N ALA A 17 8.28 10.51 -3.37
CA ALA A 17 7.08 10.33 -4.18
C ALA A 17 6.60 11.66 -4.77
N ILE A 18 6.45 11.68 -6.09
CA ILE A 18 6.15 12.90 -6.87
C ILE A 18 5.00 13.74 -6.31
N PRO A 19 3.86 13.17 -5.84
CA PRO A 19 2.76 13.97 -5.30
C PRO A 19 3.11 14.84 -4.09
N PHE A 20 4.20 14.53 -3.39
CA PHE A 20 4.66 15.26 -2.20
C PHE A 20 5.82 16.22 -2.49
N LEU A 21 6.33 16.25 -3.74
CA LEU A 21 7.46 17.08 -4.10
C LEU A 21 7.02 18.50 -4.43
N ASP A 22 7.77 19.48 -3.94
CA ASP A 22 7.61 20.85 -4.36
C ASP A 22 7.98 20.99 -5.84
N LYS A 23 7.01 21.39 -6.66
CA LYS A 23 7.17 21.55 -8.12
C LYS A 23 8.27 22.52 -8.50
N GLU A 24 8.54 23.56 -7.71
CA GLU A 24 9.58 24.54 -7.97
C GLU A 24 10.99 23.93 -7.76
N VAL A 25 11.12 23.04 -6.79
CA VAL A 25 12.37 22.31 -6.51
C VAL A 25 12.54 21.14 -7.47
N TYR A 26 11.50 20.34 -7.64
CA TYR A 26 11.50 19.17 -8.52
C TYR A 26 11.66 19.57 -10.01
N GLY A 27 11.13 20.73 -10.38
CA GLY A 27 11.28 21.30 -11.71
C GLY A 27 10.46 20.60 -12.80
N ARG A 28 9.41 19.84 -12.41
CA ARG A 28 8.53 19.10 -13.32
C ARG A 28 7.11 19.05 -12.78
N SER A 29 6.15 18.83 -13.68
CA SER A 29 4.77 18.54 -13.31
C SER A 29 4.65 17.23 -12.55
N ILE A 30 3.66 17.11 -11.66
CA ILE A 30 3.30 15.84 -11.00
C ILE A 30 2.84 14.76 -11.99
N TYR A 31 2.50 15.13 -13.22
CA TYR A 31 2.15 14.20 -14.31
C TYR A 31 3.37 13.65 -15.06
N GLU A 32 4.56 14.21 -14.79
CA GLU A 32 5.79 13.76 -15.40
C GLU A 32 6.58 12.87 -14.45
N ASN A 33 6.67 11.59 -14.78
CA ASN A 33 7.47 10.66 -14.01
C ASN A 33 8.97 10.90 -14.23
N SER A 34 9.74 10.91 -13.13
CA SER A 34 11.21 10.95 -13.18
C SER A 34 11.78 9.59 -12.79
N SER A 35 12.86 9.19 -13.47
CA SER A 35 13.54 7.94 -13.17
C SER A 35 14.38 8.03 -11.91
N PHE A 36 14.88 9.22 -11.59
CA PHE A 36 15.65 9.49 -10.37
C PHE A 36 15.60 10.95 -9.99
N ILE A 37 15.84 11.22 -8.72
CA ILE A 37 15.91 12.55 -8.13
C ILE A 37 17.32 12.73 -7.57
N ALA A 38 17.95 13.86 -7.89
CA ALA A 38 19.29 14.16 -7.38
C ALA A 38 19.23 14.40 -5.85
N SER A 39 19.99 13.59 -5.12
CA SER A 39 20.05 13.70 -3.66
C SER A 39 20.93 14.87 -3.19
N SER A 40 20.91 15.14 -1.89
CA SER A 40 21.81 16.08 -1.22
C SER A 40 23.31 15.72 -1.32
N LYS A 41 23.63 14.53 -1.82
CA LYS A 41 25.01 14.08 -2.10
C LYS A 41 25.52 14.51 -3.47
N ASN A 42 24.64 15.03 -4.35
CA ASN A 42 25.09 15.57 -5.63
C ASN A 42 26.05 16.74 -5.39
N PRO A 43 27.25 16.77 -6.03
CA PRO A 43 28.22 17.85 -5.83
C PRO A 43 27.70 19.22 -6.27
N ASN A 44 26.78 19.26 -7.25
CA ASN A 44 26.13 20.50 -7.66
C ASN A 44 24.82 20.68 -6.89
N LYS A 45 24.84 21.61 -5.92
CA LYS A 45 23.68 21.94 -5.07
C LYS A 45 22.47 22.44 -5.86
N ALA A 46 22.66 23.03 -7.04
CA ALA A 46 21.56 23.50 -7.90
C ALA A 46 20.68 22.34 -8.42
N TYR A 47 21.13 21.11 -8.33
CA TYR A 47 20.38 19.91 -8.76
C TYR A 47 19.70 19.18 -7.61
N HIS A 48 19.95 19.52 -6.35
CA HIS A 48 19.32 18.84 -5.22
C HIS A 48 17.80 18.88 -5.34
N GLY A 49 17.15 17.72 -5.26
CA GLY A 49 15.69 17.56 -5.38
C GLY A 49 15.16 17.61 -6.82
N LYS A 50 15.96 17.93 -7.82
CA LYS A 50 15.50 17.95 -9.22
C LYS A 50 15.32 16.53 -9.78
N GLY A 51 14.24 16.35 -10.53
CA GLY A 51 13.91 15.10 -11.22
C GLY A 51 14.56 15.01 -12.59
N PHE A 52 15.10 13.84 -12.91
CA PHE A 52 15.71 13.52 -14.19
C PHE A 52 15.04 12.31 -14.82
N VAL A 53 14.84 12.35 -16.15
CA VAL A 53 14.28 11.23 -16.91
C VAL A 53 15.42 10.45 -17.56
N ALA A 54 15.60 9.21 -17.15
CA ALA A 54 16.24 8.21 -17.95
C ALA A 54 15.14 7.22 -18.40
N ARG A 55 15.21 6.67 -19.61
CA ARG A 55 14.21 5.72 -20.13
C ARG A 55 14.36 4.35 -19.46
N LEU A 56 14.13 4.30 -18.14
CA LEU A 56 14.18 3.08 -17.33
C LEU A 56 12.74 2.67 -17.00
N SER A 57 12.35 1.47 -17.38
CA SER A 57 11.02 0.91 -17.12
C SER A 57 10.90 0.27 -15.72
N GLY A 58 11.99 -0.05 -15.05
CA GLY A 58 12.03 -0.79 -13.78
C GLY A 58 11.39 -0.02 -12.62
N SER A 59 11.57 1.29 -12.54
CA SER A 59 11.07 2.12 -11.43
C SER A 59 9.54 2.05 -11.27
N THR A 60 8.78 1.96 -12.35
CA THR A 60 7.31 1.86 -12.31
C THR A 60 6.87 0.56 -11.65
N ILE A 61 7.52 -0.57 -11.97
CA ILE A 61 7.20 -1.89 -11.41
C ILE A 61 7.55 -1.92 -9.93
N GLU A 62 8.66 -1.34 -9.53
CA GLU A 62 9.06 -1.24 -8.13
C GLU A 62 8.07 -0.39 -7.33
N PHE A 63 7.58 0.71 -7.90
CA PHE A 63 6.57 1.57 -7.28
C PHE A 63 5.25 0.81 -7.04
N ILE A 64 4.78 0.06 -8.04
CA ILE A 64 3.59 -0.82 -7.90
C ILE A 64 3.84 -1.89 -6.81
N SER A 65 5.04 -2.46 -6.75
CA SER A 65 5.41 -3.43 -5.72
C SER A 65 5.41 -2.81 -4.31
N MET A 66 5.89 -1.57 -4.16
CA MET A 66 5.81 -0.83 -2.89
C MET A 66 4.36 -0.58 -2.48
N TRP A 67 3.51 -0.06 -3.38
CA TRP A 67 2.09 0.14 -3.12
C TRP A 67 1.37 -1.14 -2.71
N LYS A 68 1.63 -2.25 -3.40
CA LYS A 68 1.08 -3.55 -3.03
C LYS A 68 1.45 -3.95 -1.60
N GLN A 69 2.71 -3.75 -1.22
CA GLN A 69 3.18 -4.08 0.13
C GLN A 69 2.62 -3.12 1.19
N MET A 70 2.50 -1.83 0.86
CA MET A 70 1.86 -0.85 1.76
C MET A 70 0.41 -1.19 2.00
N MET A 71 -0.34 -1.52 0.95
CA MET A 71 -1.79 -1.75 1.07
C MET A 71 -2.15 -3.14 1.61
N PHE A 72 -1.35 -4.16 1.33
CA PHE A 72 -1.76 -5.54 1.59
C PHE A 72 -0.75 -6.37 2.40
N GLY A 73 0.45 -5.85 2.61
CA GLY A 73 1.57 -6.61 3.16
C GLY A 73 2.26 -7.49 2.11
N SER A 74 3.30 -8.18 2.55
CA SER A 74 4.12 -9.03 1.66
C SER A 74 3.42 -10.33 1.26
N HIS A 75 2.55 -10.86 2.13
CA HIS A 75 1.93 -12.18 2.01
C HIS A 75 0.45 -12.16 2.41
N ILE A 76 -0.37 -11.41 1.62
CA ILE A 76 -1.82 -11.31 1.90
C ILE A 76 -2.54 -12.68 1.85
N LEU A 77 -2.07 -13.57 0.99
CA LEU A 77 -2.45 -14.98 0.96
C LEU A 77 -1.25 -15.82 1.35
N SER A 78 -1.39 -16.69 2.32
CA SER A 78 -0.32 -17.56 2.81
C SER A 78 -0.83 -18.93 3.19
N MET A 79 -0.02 -19.97 2.96
CA MET A 79 -0.30 -21.33 3.44
C MET A 79 0.17 -21.45 4.89
N LYS A 80 -0.71 -21.94 5.76
CA LYS A 80 -0.43 -22.20 7.16
C LYS A 80 -1.05 -23.54 7.56
N ASN A 81 -0.22 -24.48 7.98
CA ASN A 81 -0.66 -25.86 8.31
C ASN A 81 -1.43 -26.58 7.18
N GLY A 82 -1.10 -26.30 5.92
CA GLY A 82 -1.76 -26.89 4.76
C GLY A 82 -3.03 -26.16 4.29
N GLU A 83 -3.46 -25.13 4.98
CA GLU A 83 -4.65 -24.33 4.63
C GLU A 83 -4.25 -22.92 4.13
N LEU A 84 -4.98 -22.40 3.17
CA LEU A 84 -4.81 -21.05 2.68
C LEU A 84 -5.49 -20.06 3.62
N HIS A 85 -4.77 -19.01 4.00
CA HIS A 85 -5.28 -17.93 4.84
C HIS A 85 -5.17 -16.59 4.11
N PHE A 86 -6.16 -15.71 4.32
CA PHE A 86 -6.13 -14.31 3.92
C PHE A 86 -5.81 -13.46 5.15
N THR A 87 -4.67 -12.77 5.09
CA THR A 87 -4.14 -12.01 6.23
C THR A 87 -3.57 -10.67 5.73
N PRO A 88 -4.39 -9.62 5.64
CA PRO A 88 -3.92 -8.30 5.26
C PRO A 88 -3.04 -7.70 6.38
N GLN A 89 -1.96 -7.07 5.97
CA GLN A 89 -1.01 -6.40 6.85
C GLN A 89 -0.63 -5.02 6.27
N PRO A 90 -1.58 -4.06 6.23
CA PRO A 90 -1.29 -2.75 5.68
C PRO A 90 -0.20 -2.03 6.47
N ALA A 91 0.70 -1.36 5.73
CA ALA A 91 1.72 -0.45 6.25
C ALA A 91 1.43 0.93 5.67
N VAL A 92 0.67 1.75 6.38
CA VAL A 92 0.14 3.02 5.87
C VAL A 92 0.59 4.17 6.77
N PRO A 93 1.36 5.14 6.25
CA PRO A 93 1.75 6.31 7.02
C PRO A 93 0.59 7.28 7.21
N ALA A 94 0.61 8.02 8.31
CA ALA A 94 -0.41 8.98 8.70
C ALA A 94 -0.77 9.97 7.59
N TYR A 95 0.22 10.47 6.85
CA TYR A 95 0.00 11.46 5.79
C TYR A 95 -0.78 10.92 4.56
N LEU A 96 -1.00 9.62 4.46
CA LEU A 96 -1.86 8.99 3.44
C LEU A 96 -3.28 8.70 3.95
N ILE A 97 -3.54 8.90 5.23
CA ILE A 97 -4.84 8.63 5.83
C ILE A 97 -5.65 9.94 5.84
N PRO A 98 -6.74 10.02 5.08
CA PRO A 98 -7.60 11.21 5.11
C PRO A 98 -8.37 11.30 6.43
N GLU A 99 -8.94 12.48 6.73
CA GLU A 99 -9.69 12.75 7.98
C GLU A 99 -10.81 11.75 8.26
N ASN A 100 -11.43 11.20 7.22
CA ASN A 100 -12.49 10.18 7.38
C ASN A 100 -11.94 8.77 7.69
N GLY A 101 -10.62 8.61 7.79
CA GLY A 101 -9.94 7.36 8.10
C GLY A 101 -10.02 6.28 7.02
N LYS A 102 -10.56 6.56 5.82
CA LYS A 102 -10.80 5.54 4.79
C LYS A 102 -9.72 5.54 3.71
N VAL A 103 -9.05 4.41 3.56
CA VAL A 103 -8.10 4.17 2.47
C VAL A 103 -8.54 2.93 1.70
N SER A 104 -8.54 3.01 0.36
CA SER A 104 -8.97 1.89 -0.49
C SER A 104 -7.93 1.54 -1.54
N ALA A 105 -7.83 0.26 -1.85
CA ALA A 105 -7.00 -0.25 -2.93
C ALA A 105 -7.67 -1.44 -3.64
N MET A 106 -7.27 -1.69 -4.89
CA MET A 106 -7.75 -2.84 -5.66
C MET A 106 -6.82 -4.03 -5.48
N LEU A 107 -7.34 -5.12 -4.94
CA LEU A 107 -6.64 -6.39 -4.82
C LEU A 107 -6.89 -7.26 -6.06
N PHE A 108 -5.82 -7.77 -6.66
CA PHE A 108 -5.86 -8.61 -7.88
C PHE A 108 -6.63 -8.00 -9.05
N GLY A 109 -6.82 -6.67 -9.07
CA GLY A 109 -7.60 -5.98 -10.09
C GLY A 109 -9.11 -6.25 -10.06
N LYS A 110 -9.64 -6.94 -9.05
CA LYS A 110 -11.03 -7.39 -8.96
C LYS A 110 -11.74 -7.00 -7.67
N THR A 111 -11.06 -7.08 -6.54
CA THR A 111 -11.65 -6.89 -5.21
C THR A 111 -11.26 -5.53 -4.64
N LYS A 112 -12.23 -4.67 -4.34
CA LYS A 112 -11.97 -3.42 -3.65
C LYS A 112 -11.78 -3.69 -2.16
N VAL A 113 -10.60 -3.39 -1.63
CA VAL A 113 -10.32 -3.44 -0.19
C VAL A 113 -10.38 -2.02 0.37
N THR A 114 -11.17 -1.83 1.41
CA THR A 114 -11.30 -0.55 2.12
C THR A 114 -10.95 -0.75 3.58
N TYR A 115 -9.93 -0.04 4.03
CA TYR A 115 -9.55 0.05 5.44
C TYR A 115 -10.27 1.23 6.08
N GLN A 116 -10.80 1.02 7.30
CA GLN A 116 -11.29 2.07 8.19
C GLN A 116 -10.32 2.18 9.35
N PHE A 117 -9.40 3.12 9.26
CA PHE A 117 -8.46 3.42 10.34
C PHE A 117 -9.15 4.20 11.46
N ALA A 118 -8.86 3.84 12.71
CA ALA A 118 -9.44 4.49 13.89
C ALA A 118 -8.87 5.90 14.09
N ASP A 119 -7.58 6.05 13.84
CA ASP A 119 -6.83 7.30 14.06
C ASP A 119 -5.96 7.64 12.86
N VAL A 120 -5.56 8.91 12.75
CA VAL A 120 -4.59 9.37 11.73
C VAL A 120 -3.18 9.26 12.31
N THR A 121 -2.66 8.04 12.34
CA THR A 121 -1.31 7.68 12.81
C THR A 121 -0.63 6.75 11.82
N ASP A 122 0.66 6.48 12.03
CA ASP A 122 1.36 5.48 11.22
C ASP A 122 0.92 4.07 11.61
N TYR A 123 0.35 3.34 10.65
CA TYR A 123 -0.03 1.93 10.83
C TYR A 123 1.13 1.03 10.37
N ILE A 124 1.80 0.44 11.34
CA ILE A 124 2.95 -0.45 11.14
C ILE A 124 2.54 -1.88 11.50
N PRO A 125 2.74 -2.88 10.60
CA PRO A 125 2.45 -4.27 10.90
C PRO A 125 3.09 -4.74 12.21
N GLY A 126 2.26 -5.35 13.08
CA GLY A 126 2.67 -5.75 14.44
C GLY A 126 2.40 -4.71 15.54
N HIS A 127 2.06 -3.47 15.19
CA HIS A 127 1.73 -2.42 16.17
C HIS A 127 0.22 -2.13 16.24
N TYR A 128 -0.60 -2.83 15.48
CA TYR A 128 -2.05 -2.72 15.47
C TYR A 128 -2.69 -4.10 15.32
N GLU A 129 -3.98 -4.18 15.59
CA GLU A 129 -4.81 -5.37 15.34
C GLU A 129 -5.98 -5.02 14.44
N ILE A 130 -6.35 -5.92 13.55
CA ILE A 130 -7.56 -5.81 12.75
C ILE A 130 -8.72 -6.38 13.56
N ALA A 131 -9.68 -5.52 13.88
CA ALA A 131 -10.83 -5.89 14.71
C ALA A 131 -11.81 -6.81 13.98
N SER A 132 -12.07 -6.53 12.70
CA SER A 132 -12.99 -7.33 11.88
C SER A 132 -12.74 -7.14 10.40
N MET A 133 -13.22 -8.09 9.60
CA MET A 133 -13.27 -8.01 8.15
C MET A 133 -14.65 -8.43 7.66
N LYS A 134 -15.21 -7.67 6.71
CA LYS A 134 -16.48 -7.97 6.05
C LYS A 134 -16.23 -8.20 4.56
N PHE A 135 -16.61 -9.36 4.07
CA PHE A 135 -16.44 -9.78 2.68
C PHE A 135 -17.79 -9.74 1.96
N ILE A 136 -17.87 -9.01 0.87
CA ILE A 136 -19.07 -8.86 0.05
C ILE A 136 -18.84 -9.58 -1.27
N TYR A 137 -19.68 -10.56 -1.56
CA TYR A 137 -19.58 -11.43 -2.73
C TYR A 137 -20.33 -10.87 -3.95
N GLN A 138 -19.99 -11.38 -5.14
CA GLN A 138 -20.67 -11.03 -6.40
C GLN A 138 -22.17 -11.30 -6.38
N ASN A 139 -22.62 -12.33 -5.67
CA ASN A 139 -24.02 -12.71 -5.52
C ASN A 139 -24.77 -11.93 -4.42
N GLY A 140 -24.12 -10.93 -3.81
CA GLY A 140 -24.68 -10.11 -2.74
C GLY A 140 -24.59 -10.73 -1.34
N SER A 141 -24.12 -11.97 -1.20
CA SER A 141 -23.91 -12.55 0.13
C SER A 141 -22.76 -11.86 0.88
N VAL A 142 -22.78 -11.99 2.20
CA VAL A 142 -21.81 -11.35 3.09
C VAL A 142 -21.25 -12.38 4.05
N ALA A 143 -19.93 -12.35 4.27
CA ALA A 143 -19.26 -13.09 5.35
C ALA A 143 -18.54 -12.10 6.26
N ASN A 144 -18.59 -12.33 7.58
CA ASN A 144 -17.91 -11.52 8.58
C ASN A 144 -16.89 -12.37 9.33
N VAL A 145 -15.72 -11.78 9.60
CA VAL A 145 -14.64 -12.38 10.37
C VAL A 145 -14.24 -11.40 11.46
N GLY A 146 -14.31 -11.81 12.72
CA GLY A 146 -13.97 -10.98 13.90
C GLY A 146 -12.47 -11.00 14.22
N SER A 147 -11.62 -10.98 13.20
CA SER A 147 -10.16 -10.95 13.37
C SER A 147 -9.48 -10.53 12.06
N GLY A 148 -8.16 -10.33 12.11
CA GLY A 148 -7.33 -10.03 10.93
C GLY A 148 -6.94 -11.26 10.09
N VAL A 149 -7.51 -12.45 10.35
CA VAL A 149 -7.21 -13.68 9.61
C VAL A 149 -8.51 -14.35 9.14
N ALA A 150 -8.70 -14.46 7.85
CA ALA A 150 -9.78 -15.25 7.27
C ALA A 150 -9.27 -16.64 6.82
N GLY A 151 -10.05 -17.68 7.12
CA GLY A 151 -9.70 -19.06 6.83
C GLY A 151 -9.84 -19.44 5.35
N GLU A 152 -9.55 -20.71 5.05
CA GLU A 152 -9.33 -21.24 3.71
C GLU A 152 -10.48 -20.93 2.72
N LYS A 153 -11.73 -21.16 3.12
CA LYS A 153 -12.87 -20.92 2.23
C LYS A 153 -12.89 -19.49 1.70
N ILE A 154 -12.80 -18.52 2.60
CA ILE A 154 -12.83 -17.09 2.22
C ILE A 154 -11.55 -16.71 1.44
N ALA A 155 -10.39 -17.21 1.85
CA ALA A 155 -9.12 -16.95 1.18
C ALA A 155 -9.12 -17.48 -0.27
N VAL A 156 -9.69 -18.66 -0.52
CA VAL A 156 -9.89 -19.20 -1.87
C VAL A 156 -10.87 -18.33 -2.66
N ASP A 157 -12.02 -17.98 -2.08
CA ASP A 157 -13.03 -17.14 -2.73
C ASP A 157 -12.44 -15.77 -3.15
N VAL A 158 -11.60 -15.16 -2.32
CA VAL A 158 -10.87 -13.92 -2.66
C VAL A 158 -9.90 -14.16 -3.82
N ARG A 159 -9.12 -15.23 -3.79
CA ARG A 159 -8.16 -15.58 -4.85
C ARG A 159 -8.86 -15.80 -6.19
N GLU A 160 -9.98 -16.49 -6.20
CA GLU A 160 -10.78 -16.77 -7.40
C GLU A 160 -11.56 -15.53 -7.89
N GLY A 161 -11.59 -14.45 -7.08
CA GLY A 161 -12.27 -13.20 -7.42
C GLY A 161 -13.79 -13.26 -7.26
N LEU A 162 -14.29 -14.13 -6.40
CA LEU A 162 -15.73 -14.23 -6.07
C LEU A 162 -16.17 -13.11 -5.10
N VAL A 163 -15.21 -12.49 -4.42
CA VAL A 163 -15.41 -11.35 -3.51
C VAL A 163 -15.19 -10.05 -4.29
N THR A 164 -16.17 -9.15 -4.25
CA THR A 164 -16.11 -7.84 -4.93
C THR A 164 -15.58 -6.74 -4.04
N SER A 165 -15.85 -6.81 -2.72
CA SER A 165 -15.41 -5.81 -1.75
C SER A 165 -15.06 -6.44 -0.41
N ILE A 166 -14.05 -5.88 0.24
CA ILE A 166 -13.64 -6.20 1.61
C ILE A 166 -13.58 -4.90 2.40
N GLU A 167 -14.29 -4.84 3.53
CA GLU A 167 -14.23 -3.75 4.50
C GLU A 167 -13.48 -4.25 5.75
N ILE A 168 -12.45 -3.50 6.19
CA ILE A 168 -11.54 -3.86 7.28
C ILE A 168 -11.46 -2.73 8.27
#